data_e946bd76bf2c91b137d95eb4826c073f
#
_entry.id   e946bd76bf2c91b137d95eb4826c073f
#
_cell.length_a   1.000
_cell.length_b   1.000
_cell.length_c   1.000
_cell.angle_alpha   90.00
_cell.angle_beta   90.00
_cell.angle_gamma   90.00
#
_symmetry.space_group_name_H-M   'P 1'
#
loop_
_entity.id
_entity.type
_entity.pdbx_description
1 polymer ?
#
loop_
_entity_poly.entity_id
_entity_poly.type
_entity_poly.pdbx_seq_one_letter_code
_entity_poly.pdbx_strand_id
1 'polypeptide(L)'
;AIIDYDAGNLKSVEKALKSLNQEVIVSRDSSEILQADKVILPGVGAFGDAMNNLDKFGLVDTIKEVTRKNTPFLGICLGLQLLFDKSDETPGAEGLGILKGEILRIPPKEGLKIPHMGWNSIEIKPQAKLFKDIPNQSYVYFVHSYYLKAQDEQIVAASTEYSTHIHASVESGNVFACQF
;
A
#
# COMPACT_ATOMS: atom_id res chain seq x y z
N ALA A 1 -9.57 -1.42 11.97
CA ALA A 1 -10.50 -0.95 10.94
C ALA A 1 -9.95 -1.22 9.54
N ILE A 2 -10.81 -1.54 8.59
CA ILE A 2 -10.53 -1.53 7.16
C ILE A 2 -11.27 -0.32 6.58
N ILE A 3 -10.55 0.56 5.89
CA ILE A 3 -11.13 1.76 5.29
C ILE A 3 -11.94 1.38 4.05
N ASP A 4 -13.23 1.76 4.03
CA ASP A 4 -14.13 1.62 2.89
C ASP A 4 -14.28 2.96 2.16
N TYR A 5 -13.67 3.06 0.98
CA TYR A 5 -13.77 4.22 0.11
C TYR A 5 -14.28 3.88 -1.30
N ASP A 6 -15.13 2.85 -1.40
CA ASP A 6 -15.68 2.28 -2.64
C ASP A 6 -14.59 1.67 -3.56
N ALA A 7 -13.42 1.31 -3.01
CA ALA A 7 -12.35 0.64 -3.75
C ALA A 7 -11.70 -0.44 -2.89
N GLY A 8 -11.25 -1.51 -3.52
CA GLY A 8 -10.58 -2.60 -2.85
C GLY A 8 -11.44 -3.86 -2.67
N ASN A 9 -10.76 -4.98 -2.48
CA ASN A 9 -11.40 -6.25 -2.16
C ASN A 9 -11.59 -6.38 -0.64
N LEU A 10 -12.47 -5.54 -0.07
CA LEU A 10 -12.70 -5.43 1.37
C LEU A 10 -13.04 -6.76 2.03
N LYS A 11 -13.88 -7.58 1.36
CA LYS A 11 -14.30 -8.90 1.89
C LYS A 11 -13.15 -9.88 2.01
N SER A 12 -12.18 -9.84 1.10
CA SER A 12 -11.01 -10.72 1.18
C SER A 12 -10.11 -10.34 2.33
N VAL A 13 -9.87 -9.04 2.53
CA VAL A 13 -9.08 -8.53 3.67
C VAL A 13 -9.80 -8.83 4.99
N GLU A 14 -11.12 -8.58 5.07
CA GLU A 14 -11.92 -8.90 6.24
C GLU A 14 -11.85 -10.39 6.61
N LYS A 15 -12.03 -11.29 5.63
CA LYS A 15 -11.94 -12.74 5.85
C LYS A 15 -10.56 -13.16 6.30
N ALA A 16 -9.50 -12.61 5.71
CA ALA A 16 -8.12 -12.91 6.09
C ALA A 16 -7.85 -12.52 7.56
N LEU A 17 -8.27 -11.34 7.98
CA LEU A 17 -8.11 -10.90 9.37
C LEU A 17 -8.96 -11.72 10.35
N LYS A 18 -10.20 -12.06 9.98
CA LYS A 18 -11.06 -12.93 10.80
C LYS A 18 -10.46 -14.35 10.95
N SER A 19 -9.81 -14.88 9.92
CA SER A 19 -9.11 -16.17 10.02
C SER A 19 -7.92 -16.15 10.98
N LEU A 20 -7.39 -14.94 11.26
CA LEU A 20 -6.38 -14.70 12.27
C LEU A 20 -6.98 -14.34 13.65
N ASN A 21 -8.28 -14.58 13.85
CA ASN A 21 -9.04 -14.28 15.08
C ASN A 21 -8.98 -12.78 15.49
N GLN A 22 -8.93 -11.87 14.50
CA GLN A 22 -8.98 -10.45 14.76
C GLN A 22 -10.44 -9.95 14.71
N GLU A 23 -10.79 -9.00 15.60
CA GLU A 23 -12.00 -8.21 15.48
C GLU A 23 -11.83 -7.21 14.35
N VAL A 24 -12.79 -7.15 13.43
CA VAL A 24 -12.68 -6.35 12.21
C VAL A 24 -13.92 -5.54 11.98
N ILE A 25 -13.76 -4.24 11.77
CA ILE A 25 -14.77 -3.36 11.23
C ILE A 25 -14.37 -2.90 9.83
N VAL A 26 -15.34 -2.81 8.94
CA VAL A 26 -15.20 -2.17 7.63
C VAL A 26 -15.99 -0.88 7.70
N SER A 27 -15.35 0.26 7.62
CA SER A 27 -15.99 1.54 7.88
C SER A 27 -15.45 2.67 7.02
N ARG A 28 -16.30 3.66 6.77
CA ARG A 28 -15.96 4.98 6.25
C ARG A 28 -16.24 6.10 7.26
N ASP A 29 -16.66 5.74 8.46
CA ASP A 29 -16.86 6.69 9.54
C ASP A 29 -15.52 7.06 10.18
N SER A 30 -15.17 8.35 10.13
CA SER A 30 -13.91 8.86 10.66
C SER A 30 -13.72 8.57 12.15
N SER A 31 -14.80 8.59 12.94
CA SER A 31 -14.72 8.36 14.38
C SER A 31 -14.39 6.90 14.70
N GLU A 32 -14.99 5.96 13.98
CA GLU A 32 -14.68 4.52 14.10
C GLU A 32 -13.26 4.21 13.68
N ILE A 33 -12.80 4.80 12.56
CA ILE A 33 -11.44 4.63 12.06
C ILE A 33 -10.41 5.18 13.05
N LEU A 34 -10.66 6.37 13.62
CA LEU A 34 -9.74 7.03 14.57
C LEU A 34 -9.68 6.35 15.95
N GLN A 35 -10.67 5.53 16.30
CA GLN A 35 -10.73 4.75 17.54
C GLN A 35 -10.15 3.33 17.38
N ALA A 36 -9.88 2.90 16.15
CA ALA A 36 -9.37 1.56 15.91
C ALA A 36 -7.92 1.40 16.39
N ASP A 37 -7.58 0.23 16.92
CA ASP A 37 -6.22 -0.11 17.34
C ASP A 37 -5.23 -0.18 16.17
N LYS A 38 -5.73 -0.55 14.98
CA LYS A 38 -4.95 -0.69 13.74
C LYS A 38 -5.84 -0.36 12.55
N VAL A 39 -5.25 0.21 11.51
CA VAL A 39 -5.99 0.62 10.32
C VAL A 39 -5.36 0.03 9.06
N ILE A 40 -6.20 -0.46 8.16
CA ILE A 40 -5.78 -0.98 6.85
C ILE A 40 -6.45 -0.15 5.75
N LEU A 41 -5.64 0.28 4.79
CA LEU A 41 -6.07 0.91 3.54
C LEU A 41 -5.80 -0.07 2.39
N PRO A 42 -6.76 -0.93 2.03
CA PRO A 42 -6.63 -1.74 0.83
C PRO A 42 -6.95 -0.89 -0.39
N GLY A 43 -6.55 -1.34 -1.58
CA GLY A 43 -6.94 -0.64 -2.79
C GLY A 43 -6.75 -1.47 -4.05
N VAL A 44 -7.66 -1.28 -5.01
CA VAL A 44 -7.57 -1.75 -6.39
C VAL A 44 -8.09 -0.66 -7.31
N GLY A 45 -7.68 -0.67 -8.58
CA GLY A 45 -8.10 0.31 -9.57
C GLY A 45 -7.08 1.43 -9.80
N ALA A 46 -7.53 2.58 -10.27
CA ALA A 46 -6.68 3.69 -10.67
C ALA A 46 -6.41 4.66 -9.50
N PHE A 47 -5.19 5.21 -9.47
CA PHE A 47 -4.72 6.12 -8.43
C PHE A 47 -5.61 7.36 -8.25
N GLY A 48 -5.95 8.05 -9.36
CA GLY A 48 -6.76 9.26 -9.30
C GLY A 48 -8.19 9.01 -8.83
N ASP A 49 -8.82 7.91 -9.29
CA ASP A 49 -10.18 7.54 -8.85
C ASP A 49 -10.21 7.23 -7.36
N ALA A 50 -9.19 6.53 -6.87
CA ALA A 50 -9.04 6.22 -5.46
C ALA A 50 -8.89 7.50 -4.60
N MET A 51 -8.04 8.44 -5.02
CA MET A 51 -7.88 9.71 -4.32
C MET A 51 -9.16 10.55 -4.34
N ASN A 52 -9.87 10.59 -5.48
CA ASN A 52 -11.17 11.26 -5.57
C ASN A 52 -12.21 10.66 -4.60
N ASN A 53 -12.22 9.34 -4.47
CA ASN A 53 -13.13 8.67 -3.53
C ASN A 53 -12.75 8.96 -2.07
N LEU A 54 -11.46 8.93 -1.73
CA LEU A 54 -11.00 9.31 -0.39
C LEU A 54 -11.40 10.74 -0.02
N ASP A 55 -11.25 11.67 -0.97
CA ASP A 55 -11.64 13.08 -0.77
C ASP A 55 -13.17 13.21 -0.64
N LYS A 56 -13.92 12.60 -1.54
CA LYS A 56 -15.40 12.57 -1.54
C LYS A 56 -15.99 12.11 -0.19
N PHE A 57 -15.35 11.15 0.45
CA PHE A 57 -15.80 10.62 1.75
C PHE A 57 -15.13 11.30 2.95
N GLY A 58 -14.31 12.34 2.74
CA GLY A 58 -13.63 13.07 3.82
C GLY A 58 -12.59 12.23 4.57
N LEU A 59 -12.03 11.20 3.91
CA LEU A 59 -11.13 10.24 4.53
C LEU A 59 -9.65 10.67 4.48
N VAL A 60 -9.30 11.64 3.65
CA VAL A 60 -7.91 12.13 3.50
C VAL A 60 -7.35 12.60 4.84
N ASP A 61 -8.06 13.50 5.52
CA ASP A 61 -7.64 14.03 6.83
C ASP A 61 -7.68 12.97 7.92
N THR A 62 -8.65 12.06 7.86
CA THR A 62 -8.75 10.92 8.79
C THR A 62 -7.52 10.03 8.71
N ILE A 63 -7.07 9.67 7.48
CA ILE A 63 -5.89 8.83 7.28
C ILE A 63 -4.62 9.56 7.76
N LYS A 64 -4.47 10.85 7.45
CA LYS A 64 -3.36 11.67 7.94
C LYS A 64 -3.33 11.74 9.46
N GLU A 65 -4.49 11.85 10.11
CA GLU A 65 -4.59 11.86 11.57
C GLU A 65 -4.23 10.50 12.19
N VAL A 66 -4.69 9.39 11.60
CA VAL A 66 -4.33 8.01 12.03
C VAL A 66 -2.81 7.83 12.03
N THR A 67 -2.15 8.21 10.93
CA THR A 67 -0.69 8.06 10.80
C THR A 67 0.08 9.00 11.74
N ARG A 68 -0.43 10.22 11.96
CA ARG A 68 0.14 11.20 12.90
C ARG A 68 0.05 10.74 14.36
N LYS A 69 -1.03 10.04 14.73
CA LYS A 69 -1.22 9.46 16.06
C LYS A 69 -0.38 8.21 16.32
N ASN A 70 0.45 7.80 15.37
CA ASN A 70 1.21 6.54 15.41
C ASN A 70 0.32 5.28 15.57
N THR A 71 -0.95 5.33 15.18
CA THR A 71 -1.76 4.14 15.06
C THR A 71 -1.15 3.24 13.97
N PRO A 72 -0.92 1.95 14.22
CA PRO A 72 -0.40 1.04 13.20
C PRO A 72 -1.27 1.06 11.94
N PHE A 73 -0.64 1.35 10.82
CA PHE A 73 -1.31 1.54 9.53
C PHE A 73 -0.69 0.64 8.46
N LEU A 74 -1.52 -0.05 7.69
CA LEU A 74 -1.07 -0.91 6.59
C LEU A 74 -1.73 -0.52 5.27
N GLY A 75 -0.94 -0.04 4.31
CA GLY A 75 -1.36 0.14 2.92
C GLY A 75 -1.14 -1.14 2.09
N ILE A 76 -2.15 -1.60 1.35
CA ILE A 76 -2.06 -2.82 0.52
C ILE A 76 -2.31 -2.47 -0.94
N CYS A 77 -1.37 -2.83 -1.81
CA CYS A 77 -1.42 -2.65 -3.26
C CYS A 77 -1.60 -1.17 -3.64
N LEU A 78 -2.74 -0.76 -4.20
CA LEU A 78 -3.03 0.65 -4.44
C LEU A 78 -2.95 1.47 -3.15
N GLY A 79 -3.32 0.89 -2.00
CA GLY A 79 -3.18 1.54 -0.69
C GLY A 79 -1.74 1.90 -0.32
N LEU A 80 -0.73 1.13 -0.78
CA LEU A 80 0.68 1.55 -0.70
C LEU A 80 0.90 2.79 -1.55
N GLN A 81 0.44 2.77 -2.80
CA GLN A 81 0.71 3.84 -3.76
C GLN A 81 0.12 5.18 -3.31
N LEU A 82 -1.09 5.15 -2.74
CA LEU A 82 -1.79 6.35 -2.26
C LEU A 82 -1.06 7.09 -1.13
N LEU A 83 -0.16 6.44 -0.40
CA LEU A 83 0.62 7.07 0.68
C LEU A 83 1.63 8.10 0.18
N PHE A 84 2.02 8.04 -1.10
CA PHE A 84 3.08 8.84 -1.71
C PHE A 84 2.55 10.12 -2.35
N ASP A 85 3.45 10.90 -2.98
CA ASP A 85 3.13 12.27 -3.43
C ASP A 85 2.28 12.29 -4.70
N LYS A 86 2.58 11.42 -5.68
CA LYS A 86 1.96 11.44 -7.03
C LYS A 86 2.14 10.12 -7.78
N SER A 87 1.42 9.98 -8.89
CA SER A 87 1.51 8.82 -9.76
C SER A 87 1.47 9.21 -11.24
N ASP A 88 2.31 8.54 -12.05
CA ASP A 88 2.27 8.62 -13.52
C ASP A 88 0.96 8.09 -14.12
N GLU A 89 0.22 7.27 -13.37
CA GLU A 89 -1.07 6.72 -13.82
C GLU A 89 -2.11 7.82 -14.05
N THR A 90 -2.09 8.85 -13.20
CA THR A 90 -3.03 9.97 -13.28
C THR A 90 -2.25 11.28 -13.11
N PRO A 91 -1.68 11.83 -14.22
CA PRO A 91 -0.93 13.08 -14.16
C PRO A 91 -1.76 14.21 -13.56
N GLY A 92 -1.17 14.90 -12.56
CA GLY A 92 -1.82 15.99 -11.85
C GLY A 92 -2.64 15.58 -10.62
N ALA A 93 -2.87 14.27 -10.40
CA ALA A 93 -3.43 13.80 -9.13
C ALA A 93 -2.35 13.75 -8.05
N GLU A 94 -2.65 14.35 -6.90
CA GLU A 94 -1.81 14.26 -5.71
C GLU A 94 -2.26 13.09 -4.84
N GLY A 95 -1.29 12.39 -4.23
CA GLY A 95 -1.56 11.36 -3.24
C GLY A 95 -1.72 11.94 -1.82
N LEU A 96 -1.71 11.07 -0.83
CA LEU A 96 -1.82 11.48 0.58
C LEU A 96 -0.59 12.26 1.08
N GLY A 97 0.58 12.10 0.43
CA GLY A 97 1.81 12.80 0.78
C GLY A 97 2.34 12.45 2.18
N ILE A 98 1.95 11.31 2.74
CA ILE A 98 2.38 10.82 4.06
C ILE A 98 3.85 10.36 3.99
N LEU A 99 4.21 9.71 2.89
CA LEU A 99 5.59 9.30 2.58
C LEU A 99 6.06 9.99 1.30
N LYS A 100 7.37 10.23 1.19
CA LYS A 100 7.96 10.92 0.03
C LYS A 100 8.42 9.95 -1.04
N GLY A 101 8.00 10.22 -2.28
CA GLY A 101 8.32 9.42 -3.44
C GLY A 101 7.24 9.49 -4.51
N GLU A 102 7.43 8.71 -5.56
CA GLU A 102 6.60 8.74 -6.76
C GLU A 102 6.19 7.33 -7.15
N ILE A 103 5.00 7.23 -7.73
CA ILE A 103 4.52 6.00 -8.36
C ILE A 103 4.73 6.12 -9.87
N LEU A 104 5.65 5.33 -10.39
CA LEU A 104 6.08 5.38 -11.78
C LEU A 104 5.54 4.21 -12.58
N ARG A 105 5.36 4.39 -13.89
CA ARG A 105 5.03 3.29 -14.77
C ARG A 105 6.23 2.34 -14.90
N ILE A 106 6.00 1.02 -14.82
CA ILE A 106 7.04 0.02 -15.05
C ILE A 106 7.57 0.21 -16.49
N PRO A 107 8.88 0.41 -16.68
CA PRO A 107 9.45 0.61 -18.01
C PRO A 107 9.33 -0.67 -18.84
N PRO A 108 9.02 -0.56 -20.15
CA PRO A 108 8.99 -1.73 -21.02
C PRO A 108 10.39 -2.35 -21.15
N LYS A 109 10.46 -3.69 -21.16
CA LYS A 109 11.67 -4.45 -21.38
C LYS A 109 11.36 -5.65 -22.27
N GLU A 110 12.20 -5.93 -23.24
CA GLU A 110 12.02 -7.06 -24.15
C GLU A 110 11.88 -8.38 -23.36
N GLY A 111 10.88 -9.18 -23.72
CA GLY A 111 10.57 -10.45 -23.06
C GLY A 111 9.74 -10.34 -21.77
N LEU A 112 9.48 -9.14 -21.27
CA LEU A 112 8.62 -8.93 -20.09
C LEU A 112 7.30 -8.25 -20.47
N LYS A 113 6.21 -8.74 -19.88
CA LYS A 113 4.86 -8.17 -20.07
C LYS A 113 4.56 -7.15 -18.98
N ILE A 114 3.81 -6.10 -19.31
CA ILE A 114 3.20 -5.17 -18.36
C ILE A 114 1.69 -5.39 -18.44
N PRO A 115 1.01 -5.62 -17.30
CA PRO A 115 1.48 -5.51 -15.91
C PRO A 115 2.50 -6.60 -15.50
N HIS A 116 3.29 -6.32 -14.44
CA HIS A 116 3.98 -7.34 -13.66
C HIS A 116 2.90 -8.19 -13.00
N MET A 117 2.68 -9.39 -13.52
CA MET A 117 1.63 -10.31 -13.07
C MET A 117 2.23 -11.69 -12.86
N GLY A 118 2.19 -12.17 -11.62
CA GLY A 118 2.68 -13.48 -11.24
C GLY A 118 3.44 -13.52 -9.94
N TRP A 119 3.97 -14.69 -9.63
CA TRP A 119 4.80 -14.93 -8.46
C TRP A 119 6.22 -14.41 -8.71
N ASN A 120 6.72 -13.61 -7.78
CA ASN A 120 8.11 -13.16 -7.78
C ASN A 120 8.65 -13.11 -6.36
N SER A 121 9.95 -13.30 -6.20
CA SER A 121 10.59 -13.27 -4.89
C SER A 121 10.83 -11.84 -4.43
N ILE A 122 10.80 -11.62 -3.12
CA ILE A 122 11.14 -10.36 -2.51
C ILE A 122 12.46 -10.44 -1.75
N GLU A 123 13.30 -9.44 -1.94
CA GLU A 123 14.50 -9.24 -1.12
C GLU A 123 14.13 -8.40 0.10
N ILE A 124 14.14 -9.03 1.27
CA ILE A 124 13.71 -8.43 2.53
C ILE A 124 14.92 -7.84 3.25
N LYS A 125 14.83 -6.57 3.67
CA LYS A 125 15.88 -5.96 4.50
C LYS A 125 15.87 -6.58 5.91
N PRO A 126 17.02 -6.85 6.52
CA PRO A 126 17.11 -7.53 7.82
C PRO A 126 16.36 -6.84 8.97
N GLN A 127 16.20 -5.52 8.90
CA GLN A 127 15.50 -4.72 9.91
C GLN A 127 13.99 -4.64 9.71
N ALA A 128 13.44 -5.19 8.62
CA ALA A 128 12.04 -5.09 8.28
C ALA A 128 11.15 -5.82 9.30
N LYS A 129 10.26 -5.08 9.96
CA LYS A 129 9.37 -5.59 11.01
C LYS A 129 8.17 -6.35 10.43
N LEU A 130 7.63 -5.86 9.30
CA LEU A 130 6.46 -6.46 8.63
C LEU A 130 6.73 -7.90 8.21
N PHE A 131 7.99 -8.22 7.91
CA PHE A 131 8.42 -9.53 7.43
C PHE A 131 9.15 -10.36 8.50
N LYS A 132 8.92 -10.04 9.78
CA LYS A 132 9.49 -10.84 10.87
C LYS A 132 9.10 -12.31 10.68
N ASP A 133 10.08 -13.20 10.77
CA ASP A 133 9.94 -14.65 10.59
C ASP A 133 9.56 -15.11 9.17
N ILE A 134 9.57 -14.19 8.18
CA ILE A 134 9.42 -14.53 6.76
C ILE A 134 10.81 -14.71 6.15
N PRO A 135 11.10 -15.85 5.52
CA PRO A 135 12.40 -16.09 4.87
C PRO A 135 12.65 -15.08 3.75
N ASN A 136 13.90 -14.60 3.65
CA ASN A 136 14.30 -13.81 2.48
C ASN A 136 14.11 -14.61 1.19
N GLN A 137 13.81 -13.93 0.08
CA GLN A 137 13.47 -14.55 -1.21
C GLN A 137 12.14 -15.35 -1.18
N SER A 138 11.26 -15.09 -0.20
CA SER A 138 9.89 -15.61 -0.24
C SER A 138 9.15 -15.07 -1.46
N TYR A 139 8.31 -15.92 -2.05
CA TYR A 139 7.52 -15.57 -3.22
C TYR A 139 6.18 -14.97 -2.80
N VAL A 140 5.81 -13.86 -3.47
CA VAL A 140 4.52 -13.19 -3.33
C VAL A 140 3.91 -12.95 -4.71
N TYR A 141 2.61 -12.75 -4.79
CA TYR A 141 1.93 -12.53 -6.05
C TYR A 141 1.78 -11.06 -6.36
N PHE A 142 2.31 -10.63 -7.49
CA PHE A 142 2.20 -9.27 -8.01
C PHE A 142 1.16 -9.15 -9.10
N VAL A 143 0.45 -8.02 -9.15
CA VAL A 143 -0.41 -7.62 -10.26
C VAL A 143 -0.47 -6.09 -10.32
N HIS A 144 0.52 -5.46 -10.97
CA HIS A 144 0.60 -4.00 -11.07
C HIS A 144 1.36 -3.54 -12.31
N SER A 145 0.97 -2.36 -12.83
CA SER A 145 1.64 -1.68 -13.95
C SER A 145 2.47 -0.47 -13.49
N TYR A 146 2.23 -0.02 -12.27
CA TYR A 146 2.92 1.11 -11.64
C TYR A 146 3.59 0.65 -10.36
N TYR A 147 4.76 1.22 -10.05
CA TYR A 147 5.58 0.81 -8.93
C TYR A 147 6.08 2.01 -8.14
N LEU A 148 6.36 1.80 -6.88
CA LEU A 148 6.93 2.80 -6.00
C LEU A 148 8.43 3.02 -6.28
N LYS A 149 8.81 4.30 -6.37
CA LYS A 149 10.17 4.79 -6.19
C LYS A 149 10.20 5.73 -4.98
N ALA A 150 10.53 5.20 -3.82
CA ALA A 150 10.65 5.98 -2.59
C ALA A 150 11.83 6.96 -2.72
N GLN A 151 11.66 8.19 -2.24
CA GLN A 151 12.73 9.19 -2.21
C GLN A 151 13.80 8.84 -1.17
N ASP A 152 13.37 8.31 -0.02
CA ASP A 152 14.24 7.79 1.04
C ASP A 152 14.26 6.26 0.98
N GLU A 153 15.38 5.70 0.56
CA GLU A 153 15.56 4.24 0.49
C GLU A 153 15.64 3.57 1.88
N GLN A 154 15.80 4.34 2.96
CA GLN A 154 15.84 3.78 4.31
C GLN A 154 14.48 3.23 4.75
N ILE A 155 13.37 3.77 4.19
CA ILE A 155 12.04 3.26 4.48
C ILE A 155 11.69 1.98 3.71
N VAL A 156 12.49 1.59 2.69
CA VAL A 156 12.22 0.38 1.90
C VAL A 156 12.46 -0.85 2.77
N ALA A 157 11.43 -1.66 2.96
CA ALA A 157 11.46 -2.88 3.75
C ALA A 157 11.72 -4.13 2.89
N ALA A 158 11.21 -4.15 1.66
CA ALA A 158 11.48 -5.19 0.69
C ALA A 158 11.45 -4.66 -0.75
N SER A 159 12.21 -5.31 -1.62
CA SER A 159 12.30 -4.99 -3.05
C SER A 159 12.17 -6.24 -3.91
N THR A 160 11.93 -6.04 -5.20
CA THR A 160 11.93 -7.11 -6.20
C THR A 160 12.45 -6.58 -7.54
N GLU A 161 12.95 -7.46 -8.37
CA GLU A 161 13.41 -7.14 -9.72
C GLU A 161 12.35 -7.55 -10.76
N TYR A 162 11.85 -6.57 -11.51
CA TYR A 162 11.01 -6.82 -12.68
C TYR A 162 11.10 -5.66 -13.65
N SER A 163 11.82 -5.84 -14.76
CA SER A 163 12.16 -4.76 -15.70
C SER A 163 13.03 -3.66 -15.09
N THR A 164 12.80 -3.32 -13.85
CA THR A 164 13.54 -2.35 -13.02
C THR A 164 13.55 -2.83 -11.58
N HIS A 165 14.35 -2.17 -10.75
CA HIS A 165 14.32 -2.37 -9.30
C HIS A 165 13.04 -1.73 -8.73
N ILE A 166 12.21 -2.53 -8.05
CA ILE A 166 10.90 -2.13 -7.52
C ILE A 166 10.96 -2.13 -5.99
N HIS A 167 10.62 -1.03 -5.36
CA HIS A 167 10.40 -0.93 -3.92
C HIS A 167 9.03 -1.57 -3.60
N ALA A 168 9.05 -2.86 -3.27
CA ALA A 168 7.84 -3.67 -3.11
C ALA A 168 7.14 -3.49 -1.77
N SER A 169 7.85 -3.01 -0.75
CA SER A 169 7.30 -2.72 0.57
C SER A 169 8.09 -1.63 1.28
N VAL A 170 7.41 -0.88 2.15
CA VAL A 170 7.99 0.19 2.94
C VAL A 170 7.53 0.13 4.40
N GLU A 171 8.38 0.66 5.29
CA GLU A 171 8.11 0.88 6.71
C GLU A 171 8.65 2.24 7.15
N SER A 172 7.81 3.04 7.81
CA SER A 172 8.20 4.31 8.41
C SER A 172 7.41 4.54 9.69
N GLY A 173 8.07 4.46 10.84
CA GLY A 173 7.39 4.50 12.14
C GLY A 173 6.36 3.37 12.27
N ASN A 174 5.10 3.73 12.40
CA ASN A 174 3.95 2.80 12.44
C ASN A 174 3.20 2.67 11.11
N VAL A 175 3.74 3.23 10.03
CA VAL A 175 3.20 3.10 8.67
C VAL A 175 3.93 1.98 7.95
N PHE A 176 3.19 0.98 7.52
CA PHE A 176 3.64 -0.17 6.76
C PHE A 176 2.89 -0.21 5.44
N ALA A 177 3.52 -0.67 4.36
CA ALA A 177 2.80 -0.91 3.13
C ALA A 177 3.48 -1.93 2.24
N CYS A 178 2.70 -2.65 1.43
CA CYS A 178 3.19 -3.61 0.44
C CYS A 178 2.40 -3.52 -0.88
N GLN A 179 3.07 -3.84 -2.00
CA GLN A 179 2.50 -3.80 -3.35
C GLN A 179 1.73 -5.09 -3.71
N PHE A 180 1.84 -6.15 -2.95
CA PHE A 180 1.28 -7.49 -3.16
C PHE A 180 0.26 -7.86 -2.10
#